data_847759bbcb7d80651b77f48e6e4bba22
#
_entry.id   847759bbcb7d80651b77f48e6e4bba22
#
_cell.length_a   1.000
_cell.length_b   1.000
_cell.length_c   1.000
_cell.angle_alpha   90.00
_cell.angle_beta   90.00
_cell.angle_gamma   90.00
#
_symmetry.space_group_name_H-M   'P 1'
#
loop_
_entity.id
_entity.type
_entity.pdbx_description
1 polymer ?
#
loop_
_entity_poly.entity_id
_entity_poly.type
_entity_poly.pdbx_seq_one_letter_code
_entity_poly.pdbx_strand_id
1 'polypeptide(L)'
;IICANVIGGCMGSSGPKEINSKTNKPYGLDFPVITIKDMVSAQIHLLDFLGIKKTLSVLGGSMGGMQALQFCSLFPDRTFSAVPIACAASHSAQNIAFNELARQAIMADPNWDSGNYFLNGKIPRNGLAVARMAGHISYLSEQGLQNKFGRKLQEGEGLNFSFDADFQVES
;
A
#
# COMPACT_ATOMS: atom_id res chain seq x y z
N ILE A 1 -14.18 -5.23 17.89
CA ILE A 1 -13.09 -5.16 16.90
C ILE A 1 -13.17 -3.80 16.23
N ILE A 2 -12.03 -3.10 16.14
CA ILE A 2 -11.89 -1.81 15.50
C ILE A 2 -10.85 -1.95 14.38
N CYS A 3 -11.16 -1.44 13.20
CA CYS A 3 -10.24 -1.39 12.07
C CYS A 3 -10.33 0.02 11.46
N ALA A 4 -9.30 0.82 11.68
CA ALA A 4 -9.23 2.17 11.14
C ALA A 4 -8.63 2.15 9.73
N ASN A 5 -9.19 2.95 8.81
CA ASN A 5 -8.56 3.17 7.51
C ASN A 5 -7.27 3.98 7.66
N VAL A 6 -6.33 3.71 6.77
CA VAL A 6 -5.03 4.38 6.74
C VAL A 6 -5.18 5.82 6.23
N ILE A 7 -4.68 6.79 6.99
CA ILE A 7 -4.59 8.18 6.54
C ILE A 7 -3.66 8.27 5.33
N GLY A 8 -4.03 9.02 4.32
CA GLY A 8 -3.33 9.09 3.05
C GLY A 8 -3.75 8.00 2.05
N GLY A 9 -4.63 7.08 2.47
CA GLY A 9 -5.21 6.06 1.61
C GLY A 9 -6.21 6.62 0.59
N CYS A 10 -6.68 5.74 -0.31
CA CYS A 10 -7.56 6.15 -1.40
C CYS A 10 -9.05 6.15 -1.04
N MET A 11 -9.45 5.55 0.09
CA MET A 11 -10.86 5.45 0.54
C MET A 11 -10.93 5.44 2.06
N GLY A 12 -12.02 6.02 2.58
CA GLY A 12 -12.44 5.92 3.98
C GLY A 12 -11.68 6.77 4.99
N SER A 13 -10.60 7.43 4.59
CA SER A 13 -9.84 8.40 5.40
C SER A 13 -9.37 9.55 4.52
N SER A 14 -8.94 10.64 5.13
CA SER A 14 -8.39 11.79 4.42
C SER A 14 -7.16 11.39 3.60
N GLY A 15 -7.10 11.87 2.37
CA GLY A 15 -6.03 11.56 1.43
C GLY A 15 -5.84 12.65 0.37
N PRO A 16 -4.96 12.46 -0.60
CA PRO A 16 -4.62 13.47 -1.61
C PRO A 16 -5.79 14.02 -2.43
N LYS A 17 -6.90 13.29 -2.51
CA LYS A 17 -8.11 13.73 -3.23
C LYS A 17 -8.98 14.70 -2.44
N GLU A 18 -8.77 14.81 -1.11
CA GLU A 18 -9.53 15.71 -0.27
C GLU A 18 -9.29 17.18 -0.65
N ILE A 19 -10.33 17.99 -0.47
CA ILE A 19 -10.25 19.41 -0.75
C ILE A 19 -9.50 20.12 0.37
N ASN A 20 -8.43 20.80 0.02
CA ASN A 20 -7.71 21.70 0.92
C ASN A 20 -8.56 22.94 1.14
N SER A 21 -9.01 23.17 2.36
CA SER A 21 -9.88 24.30 2.72
C SER A 21 -9.24 25.69 2.50
N LYS A 22 -7.90 25.77 2.43
CA LYS A 22 -7.17 27.01 2.18
C LYS A 22 -7.14 27.39 0.70
N THR A 23 -7.10 26.40 -0.20
CA THR A 23 -6.96 26.63 -1.64
C THR A 23 -8.23 26.33 -2.42
N ASN A 24 -9.20 25.68 -1.78
CA ASN A 24 -10.42 25.15 -2.39
C ASN A 24 -10.15 24.21 -3.59
N LYS A 25 -8.99 23.51 -3.56
CA LYS A 25 -8.55 22.53 -4.56
C LYS A 25 -8.14 21.25 -3.84
N PRO A 26 -8.15 20.09 -4.51
CA PRO A 26 -7.58 18.87 -3.94
C PRO A 26 -6.13 19.07 -3.52
N TYR A 27 -5.72 18.38 -2.47
CA TYR A 27 -4.32 18.44 -2.01
C TYR A 27 -3.34 17.95 -3.08
N GLY A 28 -3.66 16.86 -3.78
CA GLY A 28 -2.72 16.28 -4.74
C GLY A 28 -1.38 15.96 -4.09
N LEU A 29 -0.29 16.43 -4.70
CA LEU A 29 1.07 16.28 -4.17
C LEU A 29 1.37 17.17 -2.96
N ASP A 30 0.54 18.15 -2.66
CA ASP A 30 0.66 19.00 -1.45
C ASP A 30 0.05 18.31 -0.20
N PHE A 31 -0.48 17.09 -0.35
CA PHE A 31 -0.95 16.33 0.81
C PHE A 31 0.19 16.09 1.79
N PRO A 32 0.00 16.32 3.09
CA PRO A 32 1.07 16.14 4.07
C PRO A 32 1.69 14.75 4.03
N VAL A 33 2.99 14.66 4.26
CA VAL A 33 3.67 13.38 4.46
C VAL A 33 3.16 12.76 5.75
N ILE A 34 2.52 11.60 5.63
CA ILE A 34 1.99 10.84 6.76
C ILE A 34 2.98 9.74 7.14
N THR A 35 3.39 9.74 8.40
CA THR A 35 4.26 8.71 8.97
C THR A 35 3.46 7.63 9.69
N ILE A 36 4.10 6.51 10.00
CA ILE A 36 3.50 5.45 10.85
C ILE A 36 3.11 6.01 12.22
N LYS A 37 3.90 6.95 12.75
CA LYS A 37 3.59 7.65 14.01
C LYS A 37 2.28 8.44 13.92
N ASP A 38 2.06 9.14 12.82
CA ASP A 38 0.83 9.92 12.63
C ASP A 38 -0.39 9.01 12.54
N MET A 39 -0.28 7.87 11.82
CA MET A 39 -1.34 6.88 11.73
C MET A 39 -1.72 6.34 13.11
N VAL A 40 -0.72 5.97 13.92
CA VAL A 40 -0.93 5.47 15.28
C VAL A 40 -1.50 6.53 16.19
N SER A 41 -1.04 7.78 16.09
CA SER A 41 -1.59 8.89 16.88
C SER A 41 -3.08 9.11 16.58
N ALA A 42 -3.48 9.04 15.31
CA ALA A 42 -4.89 9.12 14.93
C ALA A 42 -5.71 7.95 15.49
N GLN A 43 -5.15 6.74 15.53
CA GLN A 43 -5.81 5.58 16.14
C GLN A 43 -6.02 5.76 17.64
N ILE A 44 -5.06 6.35 18.34
CA ILE A 44 -5.22 6.69 19.77
C ILE A 44 -6.36 7.68 19.98
N HIS A 45 -6.44 8.73 19.16
CA HIS A 45 -7.56 9.68 19.24
C HIS A 45 -8.92 9.00 18.99
N LEU A 46 -8.97 8.03 18.06
CA LEU A 46 -10.17 7.22 17.85
C LEU A 46 -10.53 6.40 19.09
N LEU A 47 -9.54 5.74 19.72
CA LEU A 47 -9.78 4.97 20.94
C LEU A 47 -10.28 5.88 22.08
N ASP A 48 -9.71 7.07 22.22
CA ASP A 48 -10.13 8.05 23.23
C ASP A 48 -11.57 8.53 22.99
N PHE A 49 -11.90 8.82 21.73
CA PHE A 49 -13.27 9.17 21.32
C PHE A 49 -14.29 8.07 21.64
N LEU A 50 -13.89 6.81 21.49
CA LEU A 50 -14.72 5.65 21.80
C LEU A 50 -14.73 5.29 23.30
N GLY A 51 -13.99 6.02 24.14
CA GLY A 51 -13.88 5.75 25.58
C GLY A 51 -13.05 4.52 25.93
N ILE A 52 -12.25 4.01 24.97
CA ILE A 52 -11.45 2.78 25.14
C ILE A 52 -10.07 3.14 25.70
N LYS A 53 -9.87 2.85 26.96
CA LYS A 53 -8.59 3.14 27.64
C LYS A 53 -7.48 2.18 27.25
N LYS A 54 -7.81 0.91 27.03
CA LYS A 54 -6.81 -0.13 26.74
C LYS A 54 -7.41 -1.22 25.85
N THR A 55 -6.68 -1.61 24.81
CA THR A 55 -7.06 -2.72 23.95
C THR A 55 -6.48 -4.04 24.44
N LEU A 56 -7.14 -5.15 24.14
CA LEU A 56 -6.61 -6.49 24.43
C LEU A 56 -5.40 -6.79 23.56
N SER A 57 -5.47 -6.44 22.28
CA SER A 57 -4.38 -6.65 21.33
C SER A 57 -4.44 -5.67 20.18
N VAL A 58 -3.28 -5.33 19.65
CA VAL A 58 -3.11 -4.61 18.38
C VAL A 58 -2.48 -5.56 17.37
N LEU A 59 -3.18 -5.82 16.25
CA LEU A 59 -2.70 -6.74 15.23
C LEU A 59 -2.62 -6.02 13.88
N GLY A 60 -1.64 -6.39 13.09
CA GLY A 60 -1.53 -5.86 11.74
C GLY A 60 -0.56 -6.62 10.88
N GLY A 61 -0.86 -6.70 9.59
CA GLY A 61 0.01 -7.27 8.56
C GLY A 61 0.79 -6.18 7.80
N SER A 62 2.04 -6.46 7.43
CA SER A 62 2.88 -5.56 6.64
C SER A 62 2.99 -4.16 7.29
N MET A 63 2.54 -3.10 6.62
CA MET A 63 2.49 -1.74 7.20
C MET A 63 1.60 -1.67 8.47
N GLY A 64 0.55 -2.49 8.57
CA GLY A 64 -0.24 -2.63 9.79
C GLY A 64 0.56 -3.24 10.95
N GLY A 65 1.49 -4.16 10.66
CA GLY A 65 2.44 -4.67 11.64
C GLY A 65 3.43 -3.61 12.11
N MET A 66 3.88 -2.72 11.22
CA MET A 66 4.69 -1.55 11.59
C MET A 66 3.91 -0.60 12.50
N GLN A 67 2.62 -0.40 12.23
CA GLN A 67 1.74 0.38 13.12
C GLN A 67 1.58 -0.30 14.48
N ALA A 68 1.44 -1.63 14.54
CA ALA A 68 1.35 -2.36 15.79
C ALA A 68 2.63 -2.22 16.63
N LEU A 69 3.81 -2.30 16.02
CA LEU A 69 5.10 -2.06 16.69
C LEU A 69 5.20 -0.61 17.20
N GLN A 70 4.83 0.35 16.35
CA GLN A 70 4.88 1.77 16.71
C GLN A 70 3.87 2.10 17.82
N PHE A 71 2.69 1.46 17.80
CA PHE A 71 1.68 1.60 18.85
C PHE A 71 2.24 1.20 20.21
N CYS A 72 2.86 0.01 20.30
CA CYS A 72 3.47 -0.46 21.55
C CYS A 72 4.63 0.40 22.01
N SER A 73 5.41 0.94 21.07
CA SER A 73 6.54 1.81 21.40
C SER A 73 6.10 3.16 21.96
N LEU A 74 5.06 3.76 21.41
CA LEU A 74 4.58 5.09 21.82
C LEU A 74 3.57 5.04 22.98
N PHE A 75 2.75 4.01 23.01
CA PHE A 75 1.62 3.90 23.93
C PHE A 75 1.57 2.52 24.61
N PRO A 76 2.62 2.11 25.32
CA PRO A 76 2.73 0.75 25.90
C PRO A 76 1.58 0.42 26.85
N ASP A 77 1.06 1.42 27.57
CA ASP A 77 -0.02 1.23 28.53
C ASP A 77 -1.41 1.10 27.87
N ARG A 78 -1.51 1.34 26.57
CA ARG A 78 -2.78 1.36 25.82
C ARG A 78 -3.14 0.01 25.17
N THR A 79 -2.29 -1.02 25.31
CA THR A 79 -2.57 -2.38 24.88
C THR A 79 -1.98 -3.42 25.85
N PHE A 80 -2.55 -4.63 25.86
CA PHE A 80 -1.98 -5.77 26.60
C PHE A 80 -1.00 -6.57 25.73
N SER A 81 -1.22 -6.61 24.43
CA SER A 81 -0.41 -7.42 23.52
C SER A 81 -0.38 -6.82 22.11
N ALA A 82 0.58 -7.25 21.31
CA ALA A 82 0.66 -6.93 19.89
C ALA A 82 0.98 -8.18 19.06
N VAL A 83 0.43 -8.24 17.85
CA VAL A 83 0.69 -9.29 16.89
C VAL A 83 1.11 -8.64 15.56
N PRO A 84 2.39 -8.30 15.40
CA PRO A 84 2.93 -7.82 14.13
C PRO A 84 3.15 -9.00 13.20
N ILE A 85 2.59 -8.96 11.98
CA ILE A 85 2.63 -10.04 11.01
C ILE A 85 3.36 -9.57 9.75
N ALA A 86 4.33 -10.37 9.27
CA ALA A 86 5.05 -10.11 8.01
C ALA A 86 5.54 -8.65 7.87
N CYS A 87 6.14 -8.12 8.90
CA CYS A 87 6.67 -6.75 8.94
C CYS A 87 8.10 -6.70 9.50
N ALA A 88 8.72 -5.54 9.38
CA ALA A 88 10.04 -5.27 9.92
C ALA A 88 10.07 -3.90 10.60
N ALA A 89 10.99 -3.72 11.57
CA ALA A 89 11.22 -2.43 12.22
C ALA A 89 11.90 -1.41 11.29
N SER A 90 12.61 -1.89 10.27
CA SER A 90 13.21 -1.07 9.21
C SER A 90 13.17 -1.82 7.89
N HIS A 91 13.04 -1.08 6.78
CA HIS A 91 13.10 -1.66 5.45
C HIS A 91 14.53 -2.06 5.08
N SER A 92 14.67 -3.23 4.45
CA SER A 92 15.92 -3.62 3.79
C SER A 92 16.15 -2.77 2.54
N ALA A 93 17.40 -2.72 2.07
CA ALA A 93 17.74 -2.07 0.80
C ALA A 93 16.91 -2.62 -0.37
N GLN A 94 16.65 -3.92 -0.38
CA GLN A 94 15.82 -4.56 -1.40
C GLN A 94 14.37 -4.04 -1.36
N ASN A 95 13.76 -3.93 -0.19
CA ASN A 95 12.41 -3.39 -0.05
C ASN A 95 12.32 -1.93 -0.51
N ILE A 96 13.35 -1.12 -0.16
CA ILE A 96 13.43 0.27 -0.61
C ILE A 96 13.51 0.34 -2.15
N ALA A 97 14.34 -0.52 -2.77
CA ALA A 97 14.50 -0.57 -4.22
C ALA A 97 13.20 -0.99 -4.93
N PHE A 98 12.47 -2.00 -4.44
CA PHE A 98 11.19 -2.40 -5.03
C PHE A 98 10.13 -1.31 -4.90
N ASN A 99 10.08 -0.62 -3.77
CA ASN A 99 9.16 0.51 -3.61
C ASN A 99 9.50 1.67 -4.57
N GLU A 100 10.79 1.93 -4.78
CA GLU A 100 11.23 2.95 -5.75
C GLU A 100 10.88 2.55 -7.18
N LEU A 101 11.13 1.30 -7.57
CA LEU A 101 10.74 0.77 -8.88
C LEU A 101 9.25 1.00 -9.14
N ALA A 102 8.39 0.67 -8.17
CA ALA A 102 6.95 0.87 -8.29
C ALA A 102 6.57 2.35 -8.46
N ARG A 103 7.19 3.25 -7.67
CA ARG A 103 6.95 4.70 -7.80
C ARG A 103 7.40 5.23 -9.16
N GLN A 104 8.58 4.85 -9.61
CA GLN A 104 9.12 5.28 -10.91
C GLN A 104 8.25 4.78 -12.07
N ALA A 105 7.78 3.55 -12.03
CA ALA A 105 6.87 3.02 -13.04
C ALA A 105 5.58 3.86 -13.14
N ILE A 106 4.97 4.21 -12.01
CA ILE A 106 3.76 5.03 -11.97
C ILE A 106 4.03 6.45 -12.48
N MET A 107 5.12 7.07 -12.03
CA MET A 107 5.46 8.45 -12.40
C MET A 107 5.90 8.59 -13.85
N ALA A 108 6.46 7.54 -14.46
CA ALA A 108 6.84 7.51 -15.86
C ALA A 108 5.64 7.32 -16.83
N ASP A 109 4.47 6.91 -16.32
CA ASP A 109 3.27 6.78 -17.14
C ASP A 109 2.82 8.17 -17.62
N PRO A 110 2.60 8.39 -18.94
CA PRO A 110 2.13 9.68 -19.45
C PRO A 110 0.84 10.20 -18.82
N ASN A 111 -0.01 9.29 -18.31
CA ASN A 111 -1.23 9.65 -17.61
C ASN A 111 -1.04 10.02 -16.14
N TRP A 112 0.18 9.94 -15.61
CA TRP A 112 0.49 10.40 -14.25
C TRP A 112 0.27 11.91 -14.09
N ASP A 113 0.56 12.67 -15.14
CA ASP A 113 0.28 14.11 -15.25
C ASP A 113 0.80 14.91 -14.03
N SER A 114 2.03 14.66 -13.63
CA SER A 114 2.66 15.27 -12.44
C SER A 114 1.81 15.16 -11.17
N GLY A 115 1.11 14.03 -11.00
CA GLY A 115 0.23 13.78 -9.86
C GLY A 115 -1.20 14.32 -10.00
N ASN A 116 -1.51 15.04 -11.08
CA ASN A 116 -2.83 15.64 -11.32
C ASN A 116 -3.79 14.75 -12.13
N TYR A 117 -3.41 13.48 -12.36
CA TYR A 117 -4.16 12.52 -13.17
C TYR A 117 -5.65 12.46 -12.82
N PHE A 118 -5.99 12.54 -11.54
CA PHE A 118 -7.38 12.45 -11.08
C PHE A 118 -8.23 13.69 -11.42
N LEU A 119 -7.62 14.88 -11.55
CA LEU A 119 -8.32 16.11 -11.97
C LEU A 119 -8.77 16.03 -13.42
N ASN A 120 -8.01 15.34 -14.26
CA ASN A 120 -8.24 15.21 -15.68
C ASN A 120 -8.93 13.87 -16.05
N GLY A 121 -9.41 13.10 -15.08
CA GLY A 121 -10.04 11.80 -15.30
C GLY A 121 -9.09 10.74 -15.87
N LYS A 122 -7.77 10.99 -15.81
CA LYS A 122 -6.73 10.06 -16.27
C LYS A 122 -6.43 9.00 -15.21
N ILE A 123 -5.88 7.89 -15.61
CA ILE A 123 -5.37 6.84 -14.72
C ILE A 123 -4.05 6.35 -15.32
N PRO A 124 -2.95 6.34 -14.55
CA PRO A 124 -1.64 5.80 -15.00
C PRO A 124 -1.66 4.27 -15.00
N ARG A 125 -2.45 3.67 -15.89
CA ARG A 125 -2.74 2.23 -15.92
C ARG A 125 -1.51 1.38 -16.16
N ASN A 126 -0.65 1.78 -17.11
CA ASN A 126 0.54 1.03 -17.47
C ASN A 126 1.55 1.05 -16.32
N GLY A 127 1.78 2.22 -15.72
CA GLY A 127 2.65 2.35 -14.56
C GLY A 127 2.15 1.56 -13.36
N LEU A 128 0.84 1.58 -13.09
CA LEU A 128 0.21 0.77 -12.05
C LEU A 128 0.33 -0.73 -12.34
N ALA A 129 0.19 -1.17 -13.59
CA ALA A 129 0.38 -2.57 -13.97
C ALA A 129 1.80 -3.05 -13.68
N VAL A 130 2.82 -2.29 -14.11
CA VAL A 130 4.23 -2.62 -13.82
C VAL A 130 4.50 -2.65 -12.31
N ALA A 131 3.99 -1.67 -11.56
CA ALA A 131 4.12 -1.65 -10.11
C ALA A 131 3.49 -2.89 -9.44
N ARG A 132 2.35 -3.36 -9.94
CA ARG A 132 1.71 -4.60 -9.46
C ARG A 132 2.48 -5.85 -9.83
N MET A 133 3.04 -5.94 -11.04
CA MET A 133 3.91 -7.06 -11.43
C MET A 133 5.09 -7.18 -10.47
N ALA A 134 5.77 -6.07 -10.16
CA ALA A 134 6.85 -6.03 -9.17
C ALA A 134 6.36 -6.49 -7.79
N GLY A 135 5.15 -6.09 -7.37
CA GLY A 135 4.52 -6.55 -6.14
C GLY A 135 4.31 -8.07 -6.13
N HIS A 136 3.79 -8.65 -7.21
CA HIS A 136 3.58 -10.09 -7.31
C HIS A 136 4.89 -10.88 -7.19
N ILE A 137 5.93 -10.43 -7.89
CA ILE A 137 7.25 -11.09 -7.85
C ILE A 137 7.88 -10.99 -6.46
N SER A 138 7.73 -9.84 -5.78
CA SER A 138 8.36 -9.62 -4.47
C SER A 138 7.59 -10.24 -3.30
N TYR A 139 6.30 -10.52 -3.44
CA TYR A 139 5.44 -11.05 -2.36
C TYR A 139 5.32 -12.57 -2.36
N LEU A 140 5.52 -13.21 -3.49
CA LEU A 140 5.45 -14.67 -3.62
C LEU A 140 6.86 -15.27 -3.68
N SER A 141 7.03 -16.43 -3.08
CA SER A 141 8.23 -17.25 -3.31
C SER A 141 8.22 -17.81 -4.74
N GLU A 142 9.39 -18.18 -5.25
CA GLU A 142 9.51 -18.86 -6.54
C GLU A 142 8.57 -20.09 -6.61
N GLN A 143 8.59 -20.91 -5.56
CA GLN A 143 7.70 -22.07 -5.47
C GLN A 143 6.22 -21.67 -5.43
N GLY A 144 5.89 -20.56 -4.78
CA GLY A 144 4.52 -20.03 -4.75
C GLY A 144 4.04 -19.60 -6.13
N LEU A 145 4.87 -18.89 -6.89
CA LEU A 145 4.60 -18.53 -8.29
C LEU A 145 4.47 -19.76 -9.17
N GLN A 146 5.41 -20.72 -9.05
CA GLN A 146 5.38 -21.96 -9.80
C GLN A 146 4.11 -22.77 -9.51
N ASN A 147 3.69 -22.88 -8.25
CA ASN A 147 2.48 -23.63 -7.89
C ASN A 147 1.21 -22.94 -8.38
N LYS A 148 1.18 -21.60 -8.40
CA LYS A 148 0.01 -20.83 -8.81
C LYS A 148 -0.14 -20.81 -10.33
N PHE A 149 0.90 -20.48 -11.05
CA PHE A 149 0.87 -20.25 -12.49
C PHE A 149 1.57 -21.36 -13.28
N GLY A 150 2.74 -21.82 -12.84
CA GLY A 150 3.60 -22.74 -13.57
C GLY A 150 3.99 -22.17 -14.93
N ARG A 151 3.92 -22.99 -15.95
CA ARG A 151 4.06 -22.62 -17.36
C ARG A 151 2.72 -22.78 -18.11
N LYS A 152 1.63 -22.50 -17.46
CA LYS A 152 0.30 -22.59 -18.06
C LYS A 152 0.12 -21.47 -19.09
N LEU A 153 -0.30 -21.85 -20.29
CA LEU A 153 -0.64 -20.89 -21.33
C LEU A 153 -1.95 -20.16 -20.98
N GLN A 154 -2.04 -18.91 -21.41
CA GLN A 154 -3.23 -18.09 -21.23
C GLN A 154 -4.35 -18.58 -22.15
N GLU A 155 -4.06 -18.77 -23.40
CA GLU A 155 -4.97 -19.26 -24.41
C GLU A 155 -4.23 -20.20 -25.39
N GLY A 156 -4.94 -21.22 -25.89
CA GLY A 156 -4.41 -22.13 -26.91
C GLY A 156 -3.47 -23.22 -26.41
N GLU A 157 -2.87 -23.95 -27.33
CA GLU A 157 -1.99 -25.10 -27.09
C GLU A 157 -0.51 -24.84 -27.42
N GLY A 158 -0.17 -23.62 -27.88
CA GLY A 158 1.19 -23.27 -28.30
C GLY A 158 1.59 -21.83 -28.05
N LEU A 159 2.87 -21.54 -28.18
CA LEU A 159 3.42 -20.20 -28.08
C LEU A 159 3.20 -19.43 -29.38
N ASN A 160 2.71 -18.19 -29.27
CA ASN A 160 2.45 -17.32 -30.43
C ASN A 160 3.67 -16.48 -30.82
N PHE A 161 4.64 -16.32 -29.90
CA PHE A 161 5.82 -15.45 -30.08
C PHE A 161 5.44 -14.01 -30.54
N SER A 162 4.34 -13.49 -29.98
CA SER A 162 3.86 -12.14 -30.21
C SER A 162 4.27 -11.23 -29.03
N PHE A 163 3.79 -9.98 -29.05
CA PHE A 163 3.92 -9.07 -27.90
C PHE A 163 2.79 -9.25 -26.88
N ASP A 164 1.86 -10.16 -27.11
CA ASP A 164 0.79 -10.50 -26.17
C ASP A 164 1.29 -11.51 -25.14
N ALA A 165 0.59 -11.63 -24.03
CA ALA A 165 0.94 -12.57 -22.97
C ALA A 165 0.64 -14.01 -23.41
N ASP A 166 1.67 -14.85 -23.52
CA ASP A 166 1.54 -16.27 -23.81
C ASP A 166 1.25 -17.10 -22.55
N PHE A 167 1.86 -16.75 -21.42
CA PHE A 167 1.70 -17.46 -20.16
C PHE A 167 0.78 -16.71 -19.18
N GLN A 168 0.04 -17.44 -18.34
CA GLN A 168 -0.85 -16.86 -17.32
C GLN A 168 -0.13 -15.97 -16.31
N VAL A 169 1.16 -16.16 -16.08
CA VAL A 169 1.96 -15.36 -15.16
C VAL A 169 2.28 -13.97 -15.73
N GLU A 170 2.13 -13.76 -17.02
CA GLU A 170 2.42 -12.50 -17.72
C GLU A 170 1.22 -11.53 -17.74
N SER A 171 0.02 -12.00 -17.37
CA SER A 171 -1.24 -11.22 -17.38
C SER A 171 -1.63 -10.66 -15.96
#